data_86b801a2503058957030b820864898fd
#
_entry.id   86b801a2503058957030b820864898fd
#
_cell.length_a   1.000
_cell.length_b   1.000
_cell.length_c   1.000
_cell.angle_alpha   90.00
_cell.angle_beta   90.00
_cell.angle_gamma   90.00
#
_symmetry.space_group_name_H-M   'P 1'
#
loop_
_entity.id
_entity.type
_entity.pdbx_description
1 polymer ?
#
loop_
_entity_poly.entity_id
_entity_poly.type
_entity_poly.pdbx_seq_one_letter_code
_entity_poly.pdbx_strand_id
1 'polypeptide(L)'
;MEDKKSKKVKEPKPKNVIDRKTKIVRRTNIGGQAVLEGVMMKGARSIATAVRTPDGDITVESKYTKDAKQRNAFLRLPFVRGVVNLVTQLFQGTGIMMRSAEVYGDYAEPSKFDKWVADKLKINPMNILMGFSVVLGVLLAVGLFVFLPNFLASLVCDNIAAIASSSLKSLWYSLIEGGLMLAIFICYILLVTMMKDVRRVFMYHGAEHKVISCYERGFDLTVENAKHMPREHSRCGTTFLFFVIAVSIMVFVLVNFMLEKCGLVVSSDVSGAKVLNALIKLGFKLLFLPVVAGVSYELLKLLAKSDCLFVRILRAPGMALQKLTTKEPTDDMLEVSITAFKTVLAMDENPNLEERKFDIKVPYGVARAKLQNVANGADDADIDWLLVEVTGKKRSELQSLKTLTKQQFDNAEAIAKKMSDGTPLQYALGYCEFYGIKIAVNKSVLIPRPETEELVEKAIAVVKEKSVNE
;
A
#
# COMPACT_ATOMS: atom_id res chain seq x y z
N MET A 1 16.66 -71.58 -6.73
CA MET A 1 16.81 -70.25 -7.39
C MET A 1 15.43 -69.66 -7.56
N GLU A 2 14.96 -68.96 -6.54
CA GLU A 2 13.64 -68.30 -6.53
C GLU A 2 13.81 -66.76 -6.63
N ASP A 3 13.33 -66.31 -7.73
CA ASP A 3 13.36 -64.84 -8.07
C ASP A 3 12.25 -64.13 -7.33
N LYS A 4 12.59 -63.47 -6.22
CA LYS A 4 11.66 -62.65 -5.45
C LYS A 4 11.40 -61.32 -6.18
N LYS A 5 10.33 -61.26 -6.99
CA LYS A 5 9.76 -60.02 -7.52
C LYS A 5 9.43 -59.06 -6.35
N SER A 6 10.24 -58.02 -6.18
CA SER A 6 9.98 -56.89 -5.33
C SER A 6 8.67 -56.20 -5.74
N LYS A 7 7.61 -56.38 -4.96
CA LYS A 7 6.38 -55.62 -5.07
C LYS A 7 6.70 -54.17 -4.69
N LYS A 8 6.76 -53.27 -5.69
CA LYS A 8 6.72 -51.82 -5.45
C LYS A 8 5.47 -51.50 -4.62
N VAL A 9 5.66 -51.15 -3.36
CA VAL A 9 4.64 -50.57 -2.50
C VAL A 9 4.23 -49.29 -3.19
N LYS A 10 3.00 -49.22 -3.72
CA LYS A 10 2.40 -47.99 -4.21
C LYS A 10 2.21 -47.08 -3.01
N GLU A 11 2.98 -45.99 -2.93
CA GLU A 11 2.69 -44.91 -2.01
C GLU A 11 1.22 -44.49 -2.16
N PRO A 12 0.47 -44.33 -1.06
CA PRO A 12 -0.93 -43.87 -1.14
C PRO A 12 -0.92 -42.50 -1.80
N LYS A 13 -1.59 -42.37 -2.94
CA LYS A 13 -1.83 -41.06 -3.58
C LYS A 13 -2.43 -40.15 -2.53
N PRO A 14 -1.92 -38.94 -2.35
CA PRO A 14 -2.52 -37.98 -1.43
C PRO A 14 -3.99 -37.81 -1.80
N LYS A 15 -4.89 -37.96 -0.83
CA LYS A 15 -6.36 -37.99 -1.00
C LYS A 15 -6.98 -36.65 -1.45
N ASN A 16 -6.21 -35.67 -1.88
CA ASN A 16 -6.69 -34.33 -2.24
C ASN A 16 -6.08 -33.87 -3.58
N VAL A 17 -6.36 -34.57 -4.67
CA VAL A 17 -6.23 -33.91 -5.98
C VAL A 17 -7.43 -32.98 -6.14
N ILE A 18 -7.18 -31.71 -5.93
CA ILE A 18 -8.19 -30.65 -6.00
C ILE A 18 -8.55 -30.44 -7.47
N ASP A 19 -9.76 -30.87 -7.84
CA ASP A 19 -10.36 -30.44 -9.11
C ASP A 19 -10.75 -28.96 -9.00
N ARG A 20 -10.29 -28.11 -9.94
CA ARG A 20 -10.66 -26.67 -10.04
C ARG A 20 -12.17 -26.43 -10.10
N LYS A 21 -12.98 -27.46 -10.32
CA LYS A 21 -14.45 -27.43 -10.37
C LYS A 21 -15.14 -27.64 -9.02
N THR A 22 -14.39 -27.84 -7.93
CA THR A 22 -14.99 -28.06 -6.61
C THR A 22 -15.90 -26.89 -6.21
N LYS A 23 -17.13 -27.20 -5.79
CA LYS A 23 -18.13 -26.20 -5.40
C LYS A 23 -17.67 -25.44 -4.16
N ILE A 24 -18.11 -24.17 -4.06
CA ILE A 24 -17.98 -23.35 -2.86
C ILE A 24 -18.80 -24.01 -1.75
N VAL A 25 -18.16 -24.39 -0.64
CA VAL A 25 -18.76 -25.00 0.54
C VAL A 25 -19.18 -23.96 1.56
N ARG A 26 -18.38 -22.90 1.71
CA ARG A 26 -18.62 -21.78 2.65
C ARG A 26 -18.24 -20.45 2.00
N ARG A 27 -18.94 -19.37 2.37
CA ARG A 27 -18.55 -18.01 1.95
C ARG A 27 -17.95 -17.28 3.13
N THR A 28 -16.80 -16.63 2.92
CA THR A 28 -16.20 -15.75 3.91
C THR A 28 -16.50 -14.29 3.61
N ASN A 29 -16.51 -13.44 4.65
CA ASN A 29 -16.53 -11.99 4.49
C ASN A 29 -15.10 -11.39 4.40
N ILE A 30 -14.08 -12.24 4.45
CA ILE A 30 -12.69 -11.81 4.31
C ILE A 30 -12.44 -11.46 2.84
N GLY A 31 -11.94 -10.27 2.62
CA GLY A 31 -11.40 -9.79 1.34
C GLY A 31 -10.04 -9.17 1.60
N GLY A 32 -9.30 -8.83 0.55
CA GLY A 32 -7.97 -8.29 0.75
C GLY A 32 -7.59 -7.23 -0.27
N GLN A 33 -6.33 -6.86 -0.20
CA GLN A 33 -5.65 -5.97 -1.11
C GLN A 33 -4.19 -6.38 -1.18
N ALA A 34 -3.67 -6.59 -2.39
CA ALA A 34 -2.24 -6.75 -2.58
C ALA A 34 -1.50 -5.44 -2.26
N VAL A 35 -0.36 -5.56 -1.61
CA VAL A 35 0.55 -4.46 -1.29
C VAL A 35 1.95 -4.82 -1.77
N LEU A 36 2.92 -3.93 -1.59
CA LEU A 36 4.30 -4.22 -1.97
C LEU A 36 4.82 -5.38 -1.11
N GLU A 37 5.29 -6.45 -1.77
CA GLU A 37 5.81 -7.69 -1.18
C GLU A 37 4.89 -8.33 -0.12
N GLY A 38 3.55 -8.10 -0.25
CA GLY A 38 2.63 -8.58 0.76
C GLY A 38 1.16 -8.54 0.37
N VAL A 39 0.35 -8.95 1.34
CA VAL A 39 -1.12 -8.96 1.23
C VAL A 39 -1.73 -8.43 2.53
N MET A 40 -2.66 -7.51 2.40
CA MET A 40 -3.57 -7.13 3.46
C MET A 40 -4.86 -7.93 3.34
N MET A 41 -5.29 -8.56 4.41
CA MET A 41 -6.60 -9.21 4.54
C MET A 41 -7.45 -8.44 5.53
N LYS A 42 -8.73 -8.28 5.22
CA LYS A 42 -9.73 -7.60 6.04
C LYS A 42 -10.90 -8.53 6.30
N GLY A 43 -11.11 -8.82 7.55
CA GLY A 43 -12.24 -9.59 8.06
C GLY A 43 -13.41 -8.74 8.51
N ALA A 44 -14.28 -9.32 9.34
CA ALA A 44 -15.44 -8.62 9.91
C ALA A 44 -15.04 -7.59 10.97
N ARG A 45 -14.04 -7.90 11.79
CA ARG A 45 -13.60 -7.11 12.95
C ARG A 45 -12.12 -6.77 12.95
N SER A 46 -11.34 -7.37 12.06
CA SER A 46 -9.88 -7.27 12.07
C SER A 46 -9.32 -7.00 10.67
N ILE A 47 -8.12 -6.46 10.64
CA ILE A 47 -7.27 -6.35 9.45
C ILE A 47 -5.91 -6.92 9.84
N ALA A 48 -5.34 -7.77 8.98
CA ALA A 48 -3.96 -8.19 9.08
C ALA A 48 -3.25 -7.98 7.74
N THR A 49 -2.05 -7.45 7.81
CA THR A 49 -1.17 -7.28 6.65
C THR A 49 0.09 -8.09 6.90
N ALA A 50 0.40 -9.01 6.01
CA ALA A 50 1.65 -9.76 6.02
C ALA A 50 2.52 -9.27 4.87
N VAL A 51 3.79 -9.01 5.14
CA VAL A 51 4.78 -8.53 4.18
C VAL A 51 6.05 -9.35 4.33
N ARG A 52 6.67 -9.73 3.20
CA ARG A 52 7.98 -10.39 3.20
C ARG A 52 9.08 -9.33 3.26
N THR A 53 9.94 -9.47 4.23
CA THR A 53 11.11 -8.60 4.39
C THR A 53 12.20 -8.97 3.36
N PRO A 54 13.17 -8.08 3.08
CA PRO A 54 14.32 -8.41 2.21
C PRO A 54 15.14 -9.60 2.70
N ASP A 55 15.14 -9.87 4.01
CA ASP A 55 15.83 -11.01 4.63
C ASP A 55 15.08 -12.35 4.39
N GLY A 56 13.88 -12.30 3.81
CA GLY A 56 13.04 -13.47 3.52
C GLY A 56 12.02 -13.81 4.60
N ASP A 57 12.06 -13.18 5.77
CA ASP A 57 11.12 -13.38 6.86
C ASP A 57 9.74 -12.76 6.54
N ILE A 58 8.69 -13.27 7.18
CA ILE A 58 7.34 -12.70 7.08
C ILE A 58 7.02 -11.93 8.34
N THR A 59 6.80 -10.63 8.23
CA THR A 59 6.30 -9.79 9.33
C THR A 59 4.81 -9.51 9.16
N VAL A 60 4.08 -9.40 10.29
CA VAL A 60 2.63 -9.24 10.28
C VAL A 60 2.23 -8.08 11.18
N GLU A 61 1.52 -7.11 10.59
CA GLU A 61 0.76 -6.10 11.35
C GLU A 61 -0.70 -6.55 11.44
N SER A 62 -1.30 -6.47 12.61
CA SER A 62 -2.71 -6.78 12.79
C SER A 62 -3.37 -5.83 13.77
N LYS A 63 -4.63 -5.44 13.46
CA LYS A 63 -5.41 -4.52 14.29
C LYS A 63 -6.91 -4.79 14.20
N TYR A 64 -7.63 -4.45 15.25
CA TYR A 64 -9.08 -4.46 15.22
C TYR A 64 -9.64 -3.24 14.52
N THR A 65 -10.76 -3.41 13.88
CA THR A 65 -11.50 -2.34 13.19
C THR A 65 -12.91 -2.24 13.75
N LYS A 66 -13.47 -1.04 13.76
CA LYS A 66 -14.88 -0.87 14.15
C LYS A 66 -15.76 -1.67 13.19
N ASP A 67 -16.64 -2.48 13.76
CA ASP A 67 -17.63 -3.23 12.97
C ASP A 67 -18.47 -2.27 12.11
N ALA A 68 -18.74 -2.66 10.89
CA ALA A 68 -19.60 -1.90 9.98
C ALA A 68 -21.00 -1.63 10.58
N LYS A 69 -21.45 -2.49 11.51
CA LYS A 69 -22.71 -2.31 12.23
C LYS A 69 -22.67 -1.17 13.27
N GLN A 70 -21.47 -0.78 13.74
CA GLN A 70 -21.28 0.31 14.71
C GLN A 70 -21.16 1.69 14.05
N ARG A 71 -21.19 1.78 12.71
CA ARG A 71 -21.20 3.05 12.00
C ARG A 71 -22.55 3.75 12.14
N ASN A 72 -22.56 5.08 12.10
CA ASN A 72 -23.77 5.90 12.08
C ASN A 72 -24.77 5.38 11.04
N ALA A 73 -26.08 5.43 11.38
CA ALA A 73 -27.16 4.95 10.50
C ALA A 73 -27.11 5.59 9.11
N PHE A 74 -26.80 6.88 9.01
CA PHE A 74 -26.65 7.61 7.75
C PHE A 74 -25.58 7.00 6.83
N LEU A 75 -24.40 6.64 7.40
CA LEU A 75 -23.30 6.04 6.64
C LEU A 75 -23.59 4.59 6.17
N ARG A 76 -24.67 3.99 6.66
CA ARG A 76 -25.12 2.65 6.26
C ARG A 76 -26.19 2.66 5.17
N LEU A 77 -26.74 3.84 4.85
CA LEU A 77 -27.73 3.96 3.78
C LEU A 77 -27.21 3.43 2.44
N PRO A 78 -28.04 2.80 1.63
CA PRO A 78 -27.71 2.47 0.24
C PRO A 78 -27.12 3.69 -0.47
N PHE A 79 -26.23 3.49 -1.40
CA PHE A 79 -25.43 4.49 -2.12
C PHE A 79 -24.40 5.21 -1.24
N VAL A 80 -24.77 5.80 -0.08
CA VAL A 80 -23.85 6.48 0.84
C VAL A 80 -22.75 5.54 1.31
N ARG A 81 -23.12 4.31 1.70
CA ARG A 81 -22.13 3.30 2.12
C ARG A 81 -21.14 2.92 1.02
N GLY A 82 -21.55 3.00 -0.25
CA GLY A 82 -20.66 2.74 -1.39
C GLY A 82 -19.56 3.78 -1.48
N VAL A 83 -19.91 5.07 -1.40
CA VAL A 83 -18.98 6.19 -1.39
C VAL A 83 -18.05 6.11 -0.18
N VAL A 84 -18.62 5.91 1.01
CA VAL A 84 -17.85 5.81 2.26
C VAL A 84 -16.84 4.66 2.22
N ASN A 85 -17.26 3.49 1.70
CA ASN A 85 -16.35 2.35 1.59
C ASN A 85 -15.24 2.61 0.57
N LEU A 86 -15.54 3.24 -0.59
CA LEU A 86 -14.54 3.61 -1.58
C LEU A 86 -13.50 4.56 -0.99
N VAL A 87 -13.94 5.64 -0.34
CA VAL A 87 -13.05 6.61 0.31
C VAL A 87 -12.22 5.95 1.41
N THR A 88 -12.86 5.13 2.27
CA THR A 88 -12.16 4.41 3.33
C THR A 88 -11.10 3.45 2.78
N GLN A 89 -11.42 2.71 1.71
CA GLN A 89 -10.47 1.80 1.07
C GLN A 89 -9.31 2.54 0.43
N LEU A 90 -9.56 3.70 -0.19
CA LEU A 90 -8.50 4.51 -0.78
C LEU A 90 -7.50 4.96 0.29
N PHE A 91 -7.98 5.58 1.39
CA PHE A 91 -7.10 6.04 2.47
C PHE A 91 -6.41 4.88 3.22
N GLN A 92 -7.14 3.83 3.56
CA GLN A 92 -6.56 2.66 4.25
C GLN A 92 -5.57 1.94 3.34
N GLY A 93 -5.94 1.72 2.08
CA GLY A 93 -5.10 1.01 1.12
C GLY A 93 -3.80 1.75 0.82
N THR A 94 -3.85 3.08 0.63
CA THR A 94 -2.65 3.90 0.44
C THR A 94 -1.75 3.86 1.68
N GLY A 95 -2.31 4.03 2.88
CA GLY A 95 -1.53 3.97 4.12
C GLY A 95 -0.87 2.62 4.38
N ILE A 96 -1.51 1.51 4.00
CA ILE A 96 -0.95 0.16 4.13
C ILE A 96 0.13 -0.08 3.06
N MET A 97 -0.09 0.39 1.82
CA MET A 97 0.91 0.32 0.76
C MET A 97 2.21 1.02 1.15
N MET A 98 2.10 2.21 1.77
CA MET A 98 3.26 2.96 2.25
C MET A 98 4.01 2.22 3.36
N ARG A 99 3.27 1.65 4.32
CA ARG A 99 3.90 0.87 5.41
C ARG A 99 4.54 -0.42 4.89
N SER A 100 3.96 -1.07 3.88
CA SER A 100 4.59 -2.23 3.25
C SER A 100 5.89 -1.84 2.53
N ALA A 101 5.96 -0.66 1.90
CA ALA A 101 7.18 -0.14 1.32
C ALA A 101 8.26 0.14 2.37
N GLU A 102 7.89 0.69 3.54
CA GLU A 102 8.83 0.86 4.66
C GLU A 102 9.38 -0.48 5.17
N VAL A 103 8.54 -1.53 5.26
CA VAL A 103 8.96 -2.87 5.67
C VAL A 103 9.93 -3.48 4.66
N TYR A 104 9.68 -3.28 3.37
CA TYR A 104 10.54 -3.79 2.30
C TYR A 104 11.87 -3.01 2.21
N GLY A 105 11.98 -1.85 2.89
CA GLY A 105 13.20 -1.06 2.90
C GLY A 105 13.36 -0.15 1.68
N ASP A 106 12.28 0.12 0.96
CA ASP A 106 12.24 1.09 -0.12
C ASP A 106 12.18 2.51 0.46
N TYR A 107 13.33 2.93 1.00
CA TYR A 107 13.54 4.28 1.51
C TYR A 107 13.94 5.20 0.35
N ALA A 108 12.96 5.70 -0.41
CA ALA A 108 13.21 6.74 -1.39
C ALA A 108 13.88 7.95 -0.71
N GLU A 109 15.11 8.27 -1.10
CA GLU A 109 15.77 9.48 -0.60
C GLU A 109 15.07 10.72 -1.16
N PRO A 110 14.68 11.69 -0.31
CA PRO A 110 14.09 12.93 -0.78
C PRO A 110 15.06 13.67 -1.71
N SER A 111 14.57 14.14 -2.84
CA SER A 111 15.37 14.91 -3.79
C SER A 111 15.85 16.23 -3.18
N LYS A 112 16.83 16.89 -3.81
CA LYS A 112 17.31 18.23 -3.38
C LYS A 112 16.17 19.26 -3.39
N PHE A 113 15.21 19.11 -4.31
CA PHE A 113 14.04 19.98 -4.38
C PHE A 113 13.11 19.75 -3.18
N ASP A 114 12.86 18.48 -2.82
CA ASP A 114 12.01 18.15 -1.67
C ASP A 114 12.59 18.64 -0.35
N LYS A 115 13.92 18.55 -0.19
CA LYS A 115 14.63 19.11 0.97
C LYS A 115 14.49 20.63 1.02
N TRP A 116 14.68 21.33 -0.11
CA TRP A 116 14.53 22.79 -0.17
C TRP A 116 13.10 23.26 0.15
N VAL A 117 12.07 22.56 -0.37
CA VAL A 117 10.66 22.87 -0.06
C VAL A 117 10.34 22.60 1.42
N ALA A 118 10.87 21.49 1.95
CA ALA A 118 10.70 21.12 3.34
C ALA A 118 11.26 22.13 4.33
N ASP A 119 12.47 22.63 4.07
CA ASP A 119 13.14 23.65 4.88
C ASP A 119 12.33 24.95 4.89
N LYS A 120 11.78 25.33 3.71
CA LYS A 120 10.99 26.56 3.57
C LYS A 120 9.62 26.47 4.24
N LEU A 121 8.96 25.31 4.19
CA LEU A 121 7.63 25.11 4.77
C LEU A 121 7.64 24.53 6.19
N LYS A 122 8.82 24.17 6.75
CA LYS A 122 8.99 23.49 8.05
C LYS A 122 8.16 22.19 8.17
N ILE A 123 7.99 21.47 7.06
CA ILE A 123 7.23 20.21 6.96
C ILE A 123 8.20 19.10 6.61
N ASN A 124 7.91 17.86 7.08
CA ASN A 124 8.74 16.70 6.74
C ASN A 124 8.80 16.52 5.21
N PRO A 125 10.02 16.44 4.59
CA PRO A 125 10.20 16.29 3.15
C PRO A 125 9.41 15.13 2.55
N MET A 126 9.32 14.01 3.28
CA MET A 126 8.59 12.82 2.84
C MET A 126 7.08 13.09 2.69
N ASN A 127 6.49 13.87 3.61
CA ASN A 127 5.06 14.22 3.54
C ASN A 127 4.76 15.13 2.34
N ILE A 128 5.69 16.02 1.99
CA ILE A 128 5.56 16.89 0.82
C ILE A 128 5.65 16.08 -0.47
N LEU A 129 6.66 15.21 -0.58
CA LEU A 129 6.83 14.32 -1.73
C LEU A 129 5.59 13.46 -1.95
N MET A 130 5.05 12.89 -0.86
CA MET A 130 3.83 12.10 -0.92
C MET A 130 2.61 12.92 -1.34
N GLY A 131 2.41 14.09 -0.74
CA GLY A 131 1.32 15.00 -1.08
C GLY A 131 1.39 15.42 -2.56
N PHE A 132 2.56 15.81 -3.02
CA PHE A 132 2.79 16.17 -4.42
C PHE A 132 2.55 15.00 -5.37
N SER A 133 3.05 13.81 -5.04
CA SER A 133 2.84 12.59 -5.85
C SER A 133 1.36 12.22 -5.97
N VAL A 134 0.59 12.35 -4.87
CA VAL A 134 -0.85 12.10 -4.87
C VAL A 134 -1.57 13.12 -5.74
N VAL A 135 -1.27 14.41 -5.60
CA VAL A 135 -1.89 15.48 -6.41
C VAL A 135 -1.55 15.28 -7.89
N LEU A 136 -0.30 15.03 -8.21
CA LEU A 136 0.14 14.78 -9.58
C LEU A 136 -0.53 13.51 -10.16
N GLY A 137 -0.62 12.45 -9.37
CA GLY A 137 -1.30 11.21 -9.75
C GLY A 137 -2.79 11.43 -10.05
N VAL A 138 -3.48 12.22 -9.23
CA VAL A 138 -4.89 12.59 -9.46
C VAL A 138 -5.05 13.44 -10.72
N LEU A 139 -4.18 14.43 -10.94
CA LEU A 139 -4.21 15.25 -12.15
C LEU A 139 -3.97 14.43 -13.42
N LEU A 140 -2.99 13.53 -13.39
CA LEU A 140 -2.71 12.61 -14.49
C LEU A 140 -3.89 11.66 -14.74
N ALA A 141 -4.50 11.13 -13.70
CA ALA A 141 -5.67 10.25 -13.82
C ALA A 141 -6.87 10.99 -14.44
N VAL A 142 -7.17 12.20 -13.99
CA VAL A 142 -8.22 13.05 -14.57
C VAL A 142 -7.89 13.39 -16.04
N GLY A 143 -6.65 13.76 -16.33
CA GLY A 143 -6.18 14.01 -17.70
C GLY A 143 -6.35 12.80 -18.62
N LEU A 144 -5.93 11.62 -18.15
CA LEU A 144 -5.93 10.39 -18.97
C LEU A 144 -7.33 9.78 -19.10
N PHE A 145 -8.14 9.75 -18.03
CA PHE A 145 -9.42 9.01 -18.02
C PHE A 145 -10.66 9.90 -18.19
N VAL A 146 -10.53 11.21 -18.08
CA VAL A 146 -11.65 12.12 -18.27
C VAL A 146 -11.40 13.07 -19.43
N PHE A 147 -10.27 13.78 -19.42
CA PHE A 147 -9.98 14.80 -20.45
C PHE A 147 -9.67 14.17 -21.80
N LEU A 148 -8.76 13.20 -21.87
CA LEU A 148 -8.31 12.59 -23.14
C LEU A 148 -9.45 11.88 -23.90
N PRO A 149 -10.30 11.02 -23.28
CA PRO A 149 -11.45 10.43 -23.97
C PRO A 149 -12.43 11.48 -24.49
N ASN A 150 -12.70 12.52 -23.68
CA ASN A 150 -13.57 13.63 -24.06
C ASN A 150 -13.03 14.38 -25.28
N PHE A 151 -11.75 14.72 -25.27
CA PHE A 151 -11.08 15.40 -26.38
C PHE A 151 -11.11 14.54 -27.66
N LEU A 152 -10.73 13.29 -27.58
CA LEU A 152 -10.74 12.38 -28.73
C LEU A 152 -12.16 12.14 -29.26
N ALA A 153 -13.16 12.01 -28.40
CA ALA A 153 -14.55 11.86 -28.80
C ALA A 153 -15.06 13.09 -29.55
N SER A 154 -14.66 14.32 -29.13
CA SER A 154 -15.04 15.53 -29.84
C SER A 154 -14.41 15.56 -31.25
N LEU A 155 -13.13 15.18 -31.39
CA LEU A 155 -12.47 15.10 -32.68
C LEU A 155 -13.19 14.11 -33.63
N VAL A 156 -13.54 12.94 -33.13
CA VAL A 156 -14.24 11.91 -33.93
C VAL A 156 -15.64 12.39 -34.34
N CYS A 157 -16.43 12.90 -33.39
CA CYS A 157 -17.81 13.32 -33.67
C CYS A 157 -17.91 14.56 -34.57
N ASP A 158 -16.95 15.49 -34.47
CA ASP A 158 -16.96 16.70 -35.28
C ASP A 158 -16.48 16.43 -36.71
N ASN A 159 -15.62 15.43 -36.93
CA ASN A 159 -15.06 15.11 -38.25
C ASN A 159 -15.87 14.08 -39.04
N ILE A 160 -16.78 13.33 -38.39
CA ILE A 160 -17.65 12.38 -39.10
C ILE A 160 -18.98 13.05 -39.42
N ALA A 161 -19.20 13.43 -40.65
CA ALA A 161 -20.39 14.17 -41.14
C ALA A 161 -21.72 13.47 -40.77
N ALA A 162 -21.76 12.12 -40.84
CA ALA A 162 -22.94 11.33 -40.49
C ALA A 162 -23.29 11.45 -39.00
N ILE A 163 -22.33 11.62 -38.12
CA ILE A 163 -22.53 11.82 -36.68
C ILE A 163 -22.81 13.30 -36.39
N ALA A 164 -22.08 14.20 -37.01
CA ALA A 164 -22.19 15.64 -36.79
C ALA A 164 -23.61 16.16 -37.12
N SER A 165 -24.24 15.61 -38.15
CA SER A 165 -25.62 15.96 -38.59
C SER A 165 -26.71 15.13 -37.93
N SER A 166 -26.40 14.13 -37.10
CA SER A 166 -27.35 13.25 -36.46
C SER A 166 -28.12 13.94 -35.32
N SER A 167 -29.44 13.72 -35.25
CA SER A 167 -30.27 14.10 -34.10
C SER A 167 -29.85 13.39 -32.79
N LEU A 168 -29.05 12.32 -32.90
CA LEU A 168 -28.52 11.54 -31.77
C LEU A 168 -27.02 11.84 -31.51
N LYS A 169 -26.52 12.98 -31.95
CA LYS A 169 -25.08 13.37 -31.79
C LYS A 169 -24.59 13.22 -30.34
N SER A 170 -25.39 13.66 -29.37
CA SER A 170 -25.04 13.59 -27.94
C SER A 170 -24.90 12.14 -27.45
N LEU A 171 -25.74 11.23 -27.92
CA LEU A 171 -25.69 9.80 -27.62
C LEU A 171 -24.40 9.17 -28.21
N TRP A 172 -24.14 9.41 -29.52
CA TRP A 172 -22.93 8.91 -30.18
C TRP A 172 -21.66 9.43 -29.51
N TYR A 173 -21.64 10.73 -29.16
CA TYR A 173 -20.54 11.32 -28.43
C TYR A 173 -20.26 10.57 -27.12
N SER A 174 -21.27 10.33 -26.30
CA SER A 174 -21.12 9.66 -25.01
C SER A 174 -20.72 8.18 -25.14
N LEU A 175 -21.20 7.49 -26.17
CA LEU A 175 -20.80 6.10 -26.44
C LEU A 175 -19.36 6.00 -26.91
N ILE A 176 -18.92 6.89 -27.79
CA ILE A 176 -17.54 6.95 -28.27
C ILE A 176 -16.60 7.34 -27.13
N GLU A 177 -16.96 8.33 -26.32
CA GLU A 177 -16.19 8.73 -25.15
C GLU A 177 -16.03 7.56 -24.17
N GLY A 178 -17.12 6.83 -23.86
CA GLY A 178 -17.08 5.67 -22.96
C GLY A 178 -16.26 4.52 -23.55
N GLY A 179 -16.38 4.26 -24.83
CA GLY A 179 -15.54 3.26 -25.53
C GLY A 179 -14.05 3.60 -25.49
N LEU A 180 -13.71 4.86 -25.76
CA LEU A 180 -12.34 5.36 -25.66
C LEU A 180 -11.80 5.29 -24.21
N MET A 181 -12.59 5.67 -23.24
CA MET A 181 -12.23 5.55 -21.82
C MET A 181 -11.91 4.11 -21.45
N LEU A 182 -12.73 3.14 -21.89
CA LEU A 182 -12.47 1.72 -21.64
C LEU A 182 -11.21 1.25 -22.37
N ALA A 183 -10.99 1.65 -23.63
CA ALA A 183 -9.81 1.30 -24.41
C ALA A 183 -8.53 1.86 -23.77
N ILE A 184 -8.53 3.14 -23.39
CA ILE A 184 -7.42 3.80 -22.69
C ILE A 184 -7.13 3.09 -21.37
N PHE A 185 -8.18 2.72 -20.61
CA PHE A 185 -8.03 1.98 -19.37
C PHE A 185 -7.37 0.61 -19.57
N ILE A 186 -7.79 -0.14 -20.59
CA ILE A 186 -7.18 -1.45 -20.90
C ILE A 186 -5.72 -1.27 -21.31
N CYS A 187 -5.42 -0.29 -22.20
CA CYS A 187 -4.06 0.03 -22.61
C CYS A 187 -3.18 0.42 -21.40
N TYR A 188 -3.70 1.26 -20.51
CA TYR A 188 -3.02 1.64 -19.26
C TYR A 188 -2.67 0.41 -18.42
N ILE A 189 -3.63 -0.48 -18.15
CA ILE A 189 -3.37 -1.70 -17.37
C ILE A 189 -2.31 -2.59 -18.04
N LEU A 190 -2.35 -2.73 -19.36
CA LEU A 190 -1.36 -3.51 -20.10
C LEU A 190 0.05 -2.90 -19.95
N LEU A 191 0.17 -1.57 -20.10
CA LEU A 191 1.44 -0.86 -19.95
C LEU A 191 1.99 -0.98 -18.52
N VAL A 192 1.15 -0.75 -17.52
CA VAL A 192 1.57 -0.82 -16.11
C VAL A 192 1.98 -2.25 -15.72
N THR A 193 1.35 -3.27 -16.30
CA THR A 193 1.71 -4.68 -16.09
C THR A 193 3.13 -5.01 -16.59
N MET A 194 3.71 -4.21 -17.49
CA MET A 194 5.09 -4.37 -17.96
C MET A 194 6.12 -3.96 -16.91
N MET A 195 5.74 -3.11 -15.95
CA MET A 195 6.60 -2.72 -14.83
C MET A 195 6.76 -3.91 -13.87
N LYS A 196 8.01 -4.22 -13.50
CA LYS A 196 8.33 -5.39 -12.65
C LYS A 196 7.62 -5.33 -11.28
N ASP A 197 7.64 -4.19 -10.63
CA ASP A 197 7.06 -4.01 -9.29
C ASP A 197 5.54 -4.14 -9.30
N VAL A 198 4.87 -3.53 -10.28
CA VAL A 198 3.42 -3.66 -10.44
C VAL A 198 3.04 -5.10 -10.80
N ARG A 199 3.83 -5.76 -11.63
CA ARG A 199 3.62 -7.18 -11.94
C ARG A 199 3.71 -8.04 -10.68
N ARG A 200 4.65 -7.75 -9.75
CA ARG A 200 4.74 -8.47 -8.46
C ARG A 200 3.51 -8.22 -7.60
N VAL A 201 3.03 -6.97 -7.50
CA VAL A 201 1.76 -6.67 -6.81
C VAL A 201 0.60 -7.46 -7.42
N PHE A 202 0.53 -7.61 -8.75
CA PHE A 202 -0.49 -8.44 -9.40
C PHE A 202 -0.33 -9.95 -9.14
N MET A 203 0.87 -10.43 -8.85
CA MET A 203 1.11 -11.80 -8.38
C MET A 203 0.59 -11.99 -6.95
N TYR A 204 0.84 -11.05 -6.05
CA TYR A 204 0.25 -11.05 -4.69
C TYR A 204 -1.27 -10.96 -4.72
N HIS A 205 -1.85 -10.20 -5.66
CA HIS A 205 -3.30 -10.18 -5.88
C HIS A 205 -3.84 -11.54 -6.33
N GLY A 206 -3.09 -12.26 -7.18
CA GLY A 206 -3.39 -13.64 -7.51
C GLY A 206 -3.32 -14.57 -6.29
N ALA A 207 -2.32 -14.38 -5.41
CA ALA A 207 -2.16 -15.15 -4.18
C ALA A 207 -3.34 -14.93 -3.22
N GLU A 208 -3.77 -13.69 -3.04
CA GLU A 208 -4.96 -13.34 -2.26
C GLU A 208 -6.18 -14.14 -2.72
N HIS A 209 -6.50 -14.08 -4.01
CA HIS A 209 -7.67 -14.78 -4.56
C HIS A 209 -7.58 -16.29 -4.41
N LYS A 210 -6.41 -16.88 -4.62
CA LYS A 210 -6.19 -18.31 -4.46
C LYS A 210 -6.41 -18.76 -3.03
N VAL A 211 -5.92 -18.02 -2.05
CA VAL A 211 -6.07 -18.32 -0.62
C VAL A 211 -7.53 -18.20 -0.18
N ILE A 212 -8.23 -17.13 -0.58
CA ILE A 212 -9.67 -16.98 -0.32
C ILE A 212 -10.46 -18.13 -0.95
N SER A 213 -10.16 -18.48 -2.21
CA SER A 213 -10.81 -19.57 -2.92
C SER A 213 -10.54 -20.93 -2.28
N CYS A 214 -9.34 -21.15 -1.74
CA CYS A 214 -8.97 -22.36 -1.00
C CYS A 214 -9.84 -22.54 0.24
N TYR A 215 -9.94 -21.48 1.04
CA TYR A 215 -10.78 -21.47 2.24
C TYR A 215 -12.26 -21.68 1.91
N GLU A 216 -12.80 -20.98 0.91
CA GLU A 216 -14.23 -21.05 0.56
C GLU A 216 -14.65 -22.42 0.01
N ARG A 217 -13.71 -23.17 -0.56
CA ARG A 217 -13.94 -24.53 -1.03
C ARG A 217 -13.70 -25.61 0.05
N GLY A 218 -13.36 -25.17 1.28
CA GLY A 218 -13.21 -26.05 2.44
C GLY A 218 -11.91 -26.84 2.49
N PHE A 219 -10.89 -26.41 1.74
CA PHE A 219 -9.56 -27.01 1.81
C PHE A 219 -8.71 -26.39 2.91
N ASP A 220 -7.75 -27.16 3.42
CA ASP A 220 -6.77 -26.65 4.36
C ASP A 220 -5.89 -25.59 3.70
N LEU A 221 -5.61 -24.52 4.48
CA LEU A 221 -4.79 -23.38 4.02
C LEU A 221 -3.31 -23.77 4.02
N THR A 222 -2.92 -24.52 3.00
CA THR A 222 -1.53 -24.88 2.68
C THR A 222 -1.16 -24.28 1.33
N VAL A 223 0.14 -24.08 1.08
CA VAL A 223 0.65 -23.59 -0.21
C VAL A 223 0.21 -24.53 -1.33
N GLU A 224 0.30 -25.82 -1.08
CA GLU A 224 -0.02 -26.88 -2.05
C GLU A 224 -1.49 -26.83 -2.49
N ASN A 225 -2.41 -26.70 -1.55
CA ASN A 225 -3.84 -26.57 -1.84
C ASN A 225 -4.15 -25.23 -2.54
N ALA A 226 -3.59 -24.13 -2.05
CA ALA A 226 -3.82 -22.79 -2.60
C ALA A 226 -3.30 -22.66 -4.04
N LYS A 227 -2.18 -23.32 -4.38
CA LYS A 227 -1.57 -23.31 -5.72
C LYS A 227 -2.54 -23.78 -6.83
N HIS A 228 -3.42 -24.71 -6.52
CA HIS A 228 -4.40 -25.28 -7.46
C HIS A 228 -5.67 -24.46 -7.60
N MET A 229 -5.87 -23.41 -6.78
CA MET A 229 -7.08 -22.58 -6.81
C MET A 229 -7.07 -21.58 -7.96
N PRO A 230 -8.26 -21.14 -8.43
CA PRO A 230 -8.35 -20.06 -9.42
C PRO A 230 -7.88 -18.73 -8.84
N ARG A 231 -7.25 -17.92 -9.68
CA ARG A 231 -6.83 -16.55 -9.35
C ARG A 231 -7.90 -15.50 -9.62
N GLU A 232 -9.00 -15.88 -10.24
CA GLU A 232 -10.15 -15.00 -10.44
C GLU A 232 -11.16 -15.19 -9.30
N HIS A 233 -11.67 -14.09 -8.77
CA HIS A 233 -12.66 -14.12 -7.69
C HIS A 233 -13.80 -13.14 -7.95
N SER A 234 -15.05 -13.59 -7.78
CA SER A 234 -16.26 -12.83 -8.16
C SER A 234 -16.53 -11.58 -7.32
N ARG A 235 -15.87 -11.40 -6.20
CA ARG A 235 -16.05 -10.26 -5.26
C ARG A 235 -14.86 -9.31 -5.22
N CYS A 236 -13.99 -9.37 -6.21
CA CYS A 236 -12.80 -8.52 -6.28
C CYS A 236 -13.15 -7.07 -6.65
N GLY A 237 -12.37 -6.14 -6.11
CA GLY A 237 -12.46 -4.71 -6.42
C GLY A 237 -12.23 -4.37 -7.89
N THR A 238 -11.50 -5.20 -8.66
CA THR A 238 -11.31 -4.99 -10.10
C THR A 238 -12.63 -5.14 -10.88
N THR A 239 -13.52 -6.05 -10.46
CA THR A 239 -14.87 -6.15 -11.01
C THR A 239 -15.70 -4.90 -10.72
N PHE A 240 -15.51 -4.30 -9.52
CA PHE A 240 -16.13 -3.03 -9.17
C PHE A 240 -15.72 -1.91 -10.14
N LEU A 241 -14.44 -1.85 -10.50
CA LEU A 241 -13.92 -0.84 -11.42
C LEU A 241 -14.56 -0.94 -12.81
N PHE A 242 -14.80 -2.16 -13.31
CA PHE A 242 -15.58 -2.35 -14.54
C PHE A 242 -16.99 -1.76 -14.42
N PHE A 243 -17.69 -2.01 -13.31
CA PHE A 243 -19.01 -1.44 -13.10
C PHE A 243 -18.98 0.08 -12.95
N VAL A 244 -17.94 0.65 -12.34
CA VAL A 244 -17.76 2.11 -12.29
C VAL A 244 -17.70 2.68 -13.70
N ILE A 245 -16.92 2.08 -14.61
CA ILE A 245 -16.83 2.52 -16.01
C ILE A 245 -18.18 2.38 -16.70
N ALA A 246 -18.84 1.23 -16.60
CA ALA A 246 -20.13 0.98 -17.26
C ALA A 246 -21.24 1.94 -16.77
N VAL A 247 -21.34 2.14 -15.46
CA VAL A 247 -22.30 3.07 -14.85
C VAL A 247 -21.94 4.52 -15.19
N SER A 248 -20.64 4.87 -15.25
CA SER A 248 -20.20 6.20 -15.68
C SER A 248 -20.70 6.54 -17.08
N ILE A 249 -20.62 5.60 -18.03
CA ILE A 249 -21.11 5.82 -19.39
C ILE A 249 -22.61 6.15 -19.35
N MET A 250 -23.40 5.37 -18.62
CA MET A 250 -24.85 5.60 -18.51
C MET A 250 -25.19 6.96 -17.87
N VAL A 251 -24.52 7.28 -16.75
CA VAL A 251 -24.75 8.54 -16.03
C VAL A 251 -24.31 9.73 -16.89
N PHE A 252 -23.19 9.64 -17.58
CA PHE A 252 -22.66 10.75 -18.39
C PHE A 252 -23.48 10.98 -19.67
N VAL A 253 -24.08 9.93 -20.26
CA VAL A 253 -25.10 10.10 -21.31
C VAL A 253 -26.23 10.99 -20.80
N LEU A 254 -26.78 10.67 -19.61
CA LEU A 254 -27.85 11.43 -19.00
C LEU A 254 -27.43 12.86 -18.66
N VAL A 255 -26.25 13.05 -18.08
CA VAL A 255 -25.67 14.36 -17.76
C VAL A 255 -25.51 15.22 -19.01
N ASN A 256 -24.90 14.68 -20.08
CA ASN A 256 -24.74 15.40 -21.35
C ASN A 256 -26.08 15.81 -21.93
N PHE A 257 -27.06 14.92 -21.93
CA PHE A 257 -28.41 15.22 -22.39
C PHE A 257 -29.08 16.34 -21.56
N MET A 258 -28.97 16.28 -20.23
CA MET A 258 -29.52 17.32 -19.35
C MET A 258 -28.83 18.68 -19.57
N LEU A 259 -27.50 18.72 -19.71
CA LEU A 259 -26.75 19.95 -19.96
C LEU A 259 -27.18 20.62 -21.26
N GLU A 260 -27.42 19.82 -22.30
CA GLU A 260 -27.87 20.30 -23.60
C GLU A 260 -29.33 20.88 -23.50
N LYS A 261 -30.25 20.15 -22.85
CA LYS A 261 -31.63 20.60 -22.66
C LYS A 261 -31.76 21.82 -21.76
N CYS A 262 -30.91 21.96 -20.75
CA CYS A 262 -30.90 23.11 -19.85
C CYS A 262 -30.18 24.34 -20.43
N GLY A 263 -29.63 24.26 -21.64
CA GLY A 263 -28.92 25.36 -22.28
C GLY A 263 -27.61 25.75 -21.56
N LEU A 264 -27.03 24.83 -20.76
CA LEU A 264 -25.77 25.04 -20.03
C LEU A 264 -24.53 24.85 -20.90
N VAL A 265 -24.72 24.43 -22.17
CA VAL A 265 -23.64 24.31 -23.14
C VAL A 265 -23.58 25.59 -23.96
N VAL A 266 -22.41 26.25 -23.95
CA VAL A 266 -22.19 27.51 -24.71
C VAL A 266 -22.14 27.20 -26.19
N SER A 267 -22.78 28.03 -27.02
CA SER A 267 -22.77 27.87 -28.48
C SER A 267 -21.36 27.93 -29.06
N SER A 268 -21.11 27.14 -30.09
CA SER A 268 -19.77 26.97 -30.74
C SER A 268 -19.19 28.25 -31.35
N ASP A 269 -20.03 29.28 -31.53
CA ASP A 269 -19.65 30.56 -32.17
C ASP A 269 -18.84 31.47 -31.25
N VAL A 270 -18.79 31.16 -29.95
CA VAL A 270 -18.03 31.93 -28.96
C VAL A 270 -16.58 31.43 -28.92
N SER A 271 -15.61 32.34 -29.04
CA SER A 271 -14.20 32.02 -28.87
C SER A 271 -13.95 31.38 -27.49
N GLY A 272 -13.31 30.22 -27.48
CA GLY A 272 -13.08 29.45 -26.23
C GLY A 272 -14.25 28.57 -25.75
N ALA A 273 -15.41 28.57 -26.45
CA ALA A 273 -16.57 27.75 -26.07
C ALA A 273 -16.26 26.26 -25.91
N LYS A 274 -15.36 25.71 -26.74
CA LYS A 274 -14.95 24.29 -26.63
C LYS A 274 -14.28 23.98 -25.30
N VAL A 275 -13.38 24.85 -24.84
CA VAL A 275 -12.67 24.69 -23.55
C VAL A 275 -13.64 24.87 -22.39
N LEU A 276 -14.50 25.89 -22.44
CA LEU A 276 -15.48 26.17 -21.41
C LEU A 276 -16.48 25.01 -21.28
N ASN A 277 -16.99 24.49 -22.39
CA ASN A 277 -17.87 23.33 -22.41
C ASN A 277 -17.19 22.06 -21.87
N ALA A 278 -15.91 21.85 -22.15
CA ALA A 278 -15.15 20.74 -21.58
C ALA A 278 -15.01 20.88 -20.05
N LEU A 279 -14.75 22.09 -19.54
CA LEU A 279 -14.68 22.36 -18.11
C LEU A 279 -16.04 22.20 -17.40
N ILE A 280 -17.13 22.67 -18.01
CA ILE A 280 -18.49 22.48 -17.49
C ILE A 280 -18.81 20.97 -17.39
N LYS A 281 -18.59 20.22 -18.48
CA LYS A 281 -18.80 18.77 -18.49
C LYS A 281 -17.92 18.06 -17.45
N LEU A 282 -16.66 18.45 -17.33
CA LEU A 282 -15.74 17.91 -16.30
C LEU A 282 -16.29 18.17 -14.90
N GLY A 283 -16.73 19.40 -14.59
CA GLY A 283 -17.31 19.77 -13.31
C GLY A 283 -18.53 18.89 -12.96
N PHE A 284 -19.46 18.72 -13.90
CA PHE A 284 -20.61 17.85 -13.70
C PHE A 284 -20.24 16.37 -13.55
N LYS A 285 -19.26 15.86 -14.31
CA LYS A 285 -18.76 14.49 -14.18
C LYS A 285 -18.16 14.24 -12.80
N LEU A 286 -17.38 15.19 -12.27
CA LEU A 286 -16.84 15.11 -10.91
C LEU A 286 -17.95 15.19 -9.85
N LEU A 287 -18.94 16.05 -10.04
CA LEU A 287 -20.10 16.17 -9.14
C LEU A 287 -20.91 14.86 -9.06
N PHE A 288 -21.06 14.14 -10.19
CA PHE A 288 -21.80 12.89 -10.24
C PHE A 288 -20.95 11.65 -9.90
N LEU A 289 -19.62 11.81 -9.70
CA LEU A 289 -18.74 10.69 -9.33
C LEU A 289 -19.20 9.92 -8.08
N PRO A 290 -19.67 10.57 -6.99
CA PRO A 290 -20.24 9.87 -5.83
C PRO A 290 -21.45 9.02 -6.17
N VAL A 291 -22.32 9.50 -7.07
CA VAL A 291 -23.49 8.76 -7.53
C VAL A 291 -23.06 7.51 -8.30
N VAL A 292 -22.13 7.67 -9.24
CA VAL A 292 -21.55 6.55 -9.99
C VAL A 292 -20.96 5.50 -9.05
N ALA A 293 -20.17 5.91 -8.08
CA ALA A 293 -19.54 5.02 -7.09
C ALA A 293 -20.58 4.28 -6.24
N GLY A 294 -21.61 5.01 -5.77
CA GLY A 294 -22.71 4.44 -4.99
C GLY A 294 -23.52 3.40 -5.76
N VAL A 295 -23.94 3.73 -6.98
CA VAL A 295 -24.69 2.82 -7.86
C VAL A 295 -23.85 1.57 -8.19
N SER A 296 -22.59 1.76 -8.58
CA SER A 296 -21.69 0.66 -8.93
C SER A 296 -21.47 -0.30 -7.77
N TYR A 297 -21.33 0.24 -6.54
CA TYR A 297 -21.19 -0.57 -5.33
C TYR A 297 -22.44 -1.41 -5.04
N GLU A 298 -23.64 -0.81 -5.13
CA GLU A 298 -24.89 -1.53 -4.91
C GLU A 298 -25.11 -2.60 -5.99
N LEU A 299 -24.78 -2.29 -7.24
CA LEU A 299 -24.85 -3.23 -8.35
C LEU A 299 -23.92 -4.43 -8.11
N LEU A 300 -22.65 -4.18 -7.76
CA LEU A 300 -21.70 -5.24 -7.44
C LEU A 300 -22.22 -6.12 -6.30
N LYS A 301 -22.74 -5.50 -5.24
CA LYS A 301 -23.28 -6.21 -4.07
C LYS A 301 -24.51 -7.04 -4.41
N LEU A 302 -25.38 -6.53 -5.27
CA LEU A 302 -26.55 -7.25 -5.75
C LEU A 302 -26.13 -8.47 -6.57
N LEU A 303 -25.22 -8.27 -7.53
CA LEU A 303 -24.72 -9.34 -8.40
C LEU A 303 -23.93 -10.41 -7.62
N ALA A 304 -23.25 -10.04 -6.51
CA ALA A 304 -22.52 -11.00 -5.69
C ALA A 304 -23.43 -12.00 -4.93
N LYS A 305 -24.73 -11.72 -4.81
CA LYS A 305 -25.67 -12.59 -4.10
C LYS A 305 -26.18 -13.77 -4.92
N SER A 306 -26.15 -13.68 -6.25
CA SER A 306 -26.72 -14.67 -7.15
C SER A 306 -25.69 -15.22 -8.12
N ASP A 307 -25.84 -16.46 -8.56
CA ASP A 307 -25.00 -17.13 -9.56
C ASP A 307 -25.79 -17.63 -10.78
N CYS A 308 -26.97 -17.01 -11.05
CA CYS A 308 -27.74 -17.33 -12.26
C CYS A 308 -26.96 -16.94 -13.54
N LEU A 309 -27.34 -17.52 -14.68
CA LEU A 309 -26.65 -17.31 -15.96
C LEU A 309 -26.55 -15.82 -16.33
N PHE A 310 -27.61 -15.07 -16.15
CA PHE A 310 -27.66 -13.63 -16.43
C PHE A 310 -26.62 -12.86 -15.61
N VAL A 311 -26.50 -13.15 -14.30
CA VAL A 311 -25.51 -12.53 -13.41
C VAL A 311 -24.08 -12.91 -13.81
N ARG A 312 -23.86 -14.16 -14.26
CA ARG A 312 -22.53 -14.58 -14.77
C ARG A 312 -22.14 -13.81 -16.02
N ILE A 313 -23.08 -13.60 -16.96
CA ILE A 313 -22.83 -12.80 -18.17
C ILE A 313 -22.46 -11.36 -17.81
N LEU A 314 -23.22 -10.72 -16.90
CA LEU A 314 -22.92 -9.35 -16.46
C LEU A 314 -21.56 -9.22 -15.74
N ARG A 315 -21.13 -10.24 -15.00
CA ARG A 315 -19.83 -10.26 -14.33
C ARG A 315 -18.66 -10.64 -15.25
N ALA A 316 -18.93 -11.27 -16.38
CA ALA A 316 -17.90 -11.82 -17.27
C ALA A 316 -16.86 -10.77 -17.72
N PRO A 317 -17.22 -9.53 -18.13
CA PRO A 317 -16.22 -8.53 -18.50
C PRO A 317 -15.33 -8.11 -17.32
N GLY A 318 -15.90 -7.94 -16.13
CA GLY A 318 -15.14 -7.67 -14.92
C GLY A 318 -14.18 -8.81 -14.55
N MET A 319 -14.61 -10.05 -14.70
CA MET A 319 -13.77 -11.24 -14.53
C MET A 319 -12.65 -11.33 -15.58
N ALA A 320 -12.94 -10.89 -16.82
CA ALA A 320 -11.92 -10.81 -17.88
C ALA A 320 -10.82 -9.78 -17.54
N LEU A 321 -11.18 -8.63 -16.97
CA LEU A 321 -10.20 -7.65 -16.49
C LEU A 321 -9.29 -8.20 -15.38
N GLN A 322 -9.79 -9.09 -14.53
CA GLN A 322 -8.97 -9.72 -13.49
C GLN A 322 -7.82 -10.55 -14.08
N LYS A 323 -7.97 -11.15 -15.27
CA LYS A 323 -6.88 -11.86 -15.94
C LYS A 323 -5.68 -10.95 -16.26
N LEU A 324 -5.91 -9.65 -16.42
CA LEU A 324 -4.87 -8.66 -16.60
C LEU A 324 -4.25 -8.24 -15.27
N THR A 325 -5.08 -8.05 -14.23
CA THR A 325 -4.69 -7.50 -12.92
C THR A 325 -4.35 -8.55 -11.88
N THR A 326 -4.40 -9.85 -12.23
CA THR A 326 -3.91 -10.95 -11.41
C THR A 326 -2.91 -11.78 -12.21
N LYS A 327 -1.80 -12.13 -11.60
CA LYS A 327 -0.77 -13.01 -12.18
C LYS A 327 -0.61 -14.25 -11.33
N GLU A 328 0.03 -15.28 -11.90
CA GLU A 328 0.31 -16.51 -11.16
C GLU A 328 1.35 -16.21 -10.06
N PRO A 329 1.01 -16.44 -8.79
CA PRO A 329 1.91 -16.21 -7.68
C PRO A 329 2.94 -17.34 -7.56
N THR A 330 4.08 -17.03 -6.94
CA THR A 330 5.06 -18.00 -6.47
C THR A 330 4.62 -18.62 -5.14
N ASP A 331 5.25 -19.72 -4.73
CA ASP A 331 4.89 -20.45 -3.50
C ASP A 331 5.11 -19.58 -2.24
N ASP A 332 6.18 -18.80 -2.21
CA ASP A 332 6.50 -17.82 -1.16
C ASP A 332 5.46 -16.71 -1.04
N MET A 333 4.86 -16.26 -2.15
CA MET A 333 3.76 -15.27 -2.09
C MET A 333 2.46 -15.88 -1.54
N LEU A 334 2.21 -17.17 -1.83
CA LEU A 334 1.08 -17.89 -1.22
C LEU A 334 1.25 -18.02 0.30
N GLU A 335 2.47 -18.30 0.78
CA GLU A 335 2.79 -18.37 2.21
C GLU A 335 2.45 -17.05 2.94
N VAL A 336 2.87 -15.91 2.38
CA VAL A 336 2.54 -14.57 2.91
C VAL A 336 1.02 -14.37 2.97
N SER A 337 0.32 -14.70 1.89
CA SER A 337 -1.14 -14.55 1.80
C SER A 337 -1.87 -15.46 2.78
N ILE A 338 -1.43 -16.70 2.97
CA ILE A 338 -1.96 -17.65 3.95
C ILE A 338 -1.77 -17.11 5.37
N THR A 339 -0.59 -16.56 5.66
CA THR A 339 -0.26 -15.97 6.97
C THR A 339 -1.19 -14.81 7.31
N ALA A 340 -1.40 -13.87 6.36
CA ALA A 340 -2.35 -12.78 6.54
C ALA A 340 -3.78 -13.28 6.77
N PHE A 341 -4.22 -14.26 5.98
CA PHE A 341 -5.57 -14.81 6.08
C PHE A 341 -5.81 -15.54 7.40
N LYS A 342 -4.88 -16.41 7.82
CA LYS A 342 -4.95 -17.11 9.11
C LYS A 342 -4.98 -16.16 10.30
N THR A 343 -4.19 -15.07 10.23
CA THR A 343 -4.17 -14.05 11.29
C THR A 343 -5.53 -13.36 11.42
N VAL A 344 -6.14 -12.93 10.30
CA VAL A 344 -7.47 -12.31 10.32
C VAL A 344 -8.52 -13.30 10.82
N LEU A 345 -8.48 -14.55 10.37
CA LEU A 345 -9.43 -15.57 10.80
C LEU A 345 -9.35 -15.80 12.31
N ALA A 346 -8.14 -15.96 12.85
CA ALA A 346 -7.92 -16.15 14.28
C ALA A 346 -8.39 -14.94 15.11
N MET A 347 -8.14 -13.69 14.65
CA MET A 347 -8.60 -12.49 15.34
C MET A 347 -10.12 -12.29 15.27
N ASP A 348 -10.76 -12.65 14.16
CA ASP A 348 -12.22 -12.58 14.03
C ASP A 348 -12.91 -13.64 14.91
N GLU A 349 -12.28 -14.81 15.12
CA GLU A 349 -12.76 -15.87 16.00
C GLU A 349 -12.47 -15.58 17.49
N ASN A 350 -11.31 -15.00 17.81
CA ASN A 350 -10.91 -14.66 19.19
C ASN A 350 -10.60 -13.16 19.33
N PRO A 351 -11.57 -12.36 19.81
CA PRO A 351 -11.40 -10.91 19.97
C PRO A 351 -10.37 -10.47 21.03
N ASN A 352 -9.81 -11.39 21.80
CA ASN A 352 -8.83 -11.10 22.85
C ASN A 352 -7.37 -11.27 22.39
N LEU A 353 -7.13 -11.58 21.11
CA LEU A 353 -5.77 -11.64 20.59
C LEU A 353 -5.15 -10.24 20.53
N GLU A 354 -3.89 -10.14 20.91
CA GLU A 354 -3.15 -8.89 20.87
C GLU A 354 -2.94 -8.38 19.44
N GLU A 355 -3.05 -7.07 19.28
CA GLU A 355 -2.68 -6.39 18.04
C GLU A 355 -1.16 -6.45 17.84
N ARG A 356 -0.74 -6.69 16.60
CA ARG A 356 0.68 -6.74 16.24
C ARG A 356 1.04 -5.54 15.37
N LYS A 357 2.22 -4.99 15.58
CA LYS A 357 2.85 -4.00 14.68
C LYS A 357 3.91 -4.71 13.83
N PHE A 358 4.21 -4.14 12.67
CA PHE A 358 5.34 -4.62 11.90
C PHE A 358 6.64 -4.53 12.68
N ASP A 359 7.42 -5.58 12.64
CA ASP A 359 8.82 -5.55 13.04
C ASP A 359 9.65 -5.01 11.87
N ILE A 360 9.74 -3.67 11.80
CA ILE A 360 10.46 -2.98 10.73
C ILE A 360 11.93 -2.96 11.10
N LYS A 361 12.74 -3.60 10.26
CA LYS A 361 14.20 -3.62 10.38
C LYS A 361 14.80 -2.67 9.36
N VAL A 362 15.67 -1.76 9.81
CA VAL A 362 16.39 -0.82 8.96
C VAL A 362 17.80 -1.39 8.71
N PRO A 363 18.24 -1.63 7.46
CA PRO A 363 19.58 -2.09 7.18
C PRO A 363 20.62 -1.15 7.78
N TYR A 364 21.66 -1.70 8.45
CA TYR A 364 22.67 -0.92 9.17
C TYR A 364 23.34 0.15 8.29
N GLY A 365 23.74 -0.21 7.06
CA GLY A 365 24.37 0.74 6.13
C GLY A 365 23.46 1.90 5.74
N VAL A 366 22.16 1.63 5.55
CA VAL A 366 21.15 2.66 5.25
C VAL A 366 20.92 3.56 6.46
N ALA A 367 20.82 2.97 7.65
CA ALA A 367 20.64 3.71 8.90
C ALA A 367 21.83 4.65 9.13
N ARG A 368 23.06 4.14 9.03
CA ARG A 368 24.29 4.92 9.21
C ARG A 368 24.39 6.08 8.23
N ALA A 369 24.18 5.84 6.94
CA ALA A 369 24.20 6.88 5.91
C ALA A 369 23.14 7.97 6.14
N LYS A 370 21.93 7.59 6.53
CA LYS A 370 20.87 8.55 6.85
C LYS A 370 21.20 9.40 8.09
N LEU A 371 21.70 8.77 9.15
CA LEU A 371 22.07 9.49 10.37
C LEU A 371 23.19 10.49 10.09
N GLN A 372 24.17 10.14 9.26
CA GLN A 372 25.24 11.03 8.83
C GLN A 372 24.73 12.23 8.03
N ASN A 373 23.79 11.99 7.11
CA ASN A 373 23.13 13.07 6.35
C ASN A 373 22.29 13.99 7.26
N VAL A 374 21.60 13.42 8.25
CA VAL A 374 20.76 14.21 9.18
C VAL A 374 21.60 15.02 10.15
N ALA A 375 22.69 14.46 10.65
CA ALA A 375 23.59 15.12 11.60
C ALA A 375 24.51 16.19 10.95
N ASN A 376 24.49 16.34 9.64
CA ASN A 376 25.09 17.42 8.83
C ASN A 376 26.46 17.89 9.30
N GLY A 377 27.48 17.03 9.16
CA GLY A 377 28.88 17.35 9.51
C GLY A 377 29.38 16.74 10.82
N ALA A 378 28.60 15.86 11.44
CA ALA A 378 29.11 15.04 12.55
C ALA A 378 30.15 14.05 12.03
N ASP A 379 31.16 13.80 12.85
CA ASP A 379 32.23 12.84 12.54
C ASP A 379 31.67 11.39 12.50
N ASP A 380 32.34 10.54 11.74
CA ASP A 380 32.02 9.09 11.70
C ASP A 380 32.04 8.45 13.11
N ALA A 381 32.91 8.93 13.99
CA ALA A 381 33.01 8.48 15.37
C ALA A 381 31.77 8.84 16.18
N ASP A 382 31.20 10.03 16.00
CA ASP A 382 29.98 10.45 16.69
C ASP A 382 28.78 9.61 16.28
N ILE A 383 28.66 9.28 14.98
CA ILE A 383 27.61 8.38 14.48
C ILE A 383 27.77 6.97 15.03
N ASP A 384 28.99 6.46 15.10
CA ASP A 384 29.26 5.14 15.69
C ASP A 384 28.88 5.11 17.18
N TRP A 385 29.23 6.16 17.96
CA TRP A 385 28.85 6.27 19.36
C TRP A 385 27.34 6.44 19.55
N LEU A 386 26.68 7.20 18.68
CA LEU A 386 25.21 7.28 18.66
C LEU A 386 24.58 5.91 18.44
N LEU A 387 25.12 5.10 17.51
CA LEU A 387 24.63 3.75 17.24
C LEU A 387 24.93 2.79 18.40
N VAL A 388 26.06 2.91 19.07
CA VAL A 388 26.35 2.17 20.31
C VAL A 388 25.29 2.44 21.35
N GLU A 389 24.98 3.72 21.58
CA GLU A 389 23.97 4.13 22.59
C GLU A 389 22.59 3.57 22.32
N VAL A 390 22.07 3.69 21.09
CA VAL A 390 20.71 3.25 20.77
C VAL A 390 20.58 1.73 20.61
N THR A 391 21.67 1.04 20.27
CA THR A 391 21.65 -0.43 20.10
C THR A 391 22.05 -1.17 21.36
N GLY A 392 22.75 -0.51 22.30
CA GLY A 392 23.35 -1.14 23.48
C GLY A 392 24.49 -2.12 23.17
N LYS A 393 25.01 -2.11 21.93
CA LYS A 393 26.07 -3.00 21.47
C LYS A 393 27.42 -2.31 21.56
N LYS A 394 28.52 -3.08 21.70
CA LYS A 394 29.88 -2.54 21.68
C LYS A 394 30.23 -2.05 20.27
N ARG A 395 31.11 -1.03 20.18
CA ARG A 395 31.57 -0.48 18.90
C ARG A 395 32.15 -1.55 17.96
N SER A 396 32.84 -2.53 18.48
CA SER A 396 33.38 -3.66 17.71
C SER A 396 32.32 -4.57 17.12
N GLU A 397 31.10 -4.58 17.70
CA GLU A 397 29.99 -5.41 17.25
C GLU A 397 29.14 -4.69 16.20
N LEU A 398 29.26 -3.36 16.04
CA LEU A 398 28.47 -2.59 15.08
C LEU A 398 28.68 -3.05 13.63
N GLN A 399 29.93 -3.42 13.27
CA GLN A 399 30.27 -3.89 11.92
C GLN A 399 29.59 -5.23 11.57
N SER A 400 29.27 -6.03 12.59
CA SER A 400 28.52 -7.29 12.42
C SER A 400 27.00 -7.12 12.43
N LEU A 401 26.52 -5.91 12.75
CA LEU A 401 25.11 -5.61 12.82
C LEU A 401 24.51 -5.49 11.41
N LYS A 402 23.58 -6.36 11.08
CA LYS A 402 22.92 -6.33 9.76
C LYS A 402 21.79 -5.29 9.70
N THR A 403 21.02 -5.16 10.78
CA THR A 403 19.83 -4.31 10.83
C THR A 403 19.64 -3.69 12.21
N LEU A 404 18.96 -2.53 12.26
CA LEU A 404 18.41 -1.91 13.47
C LEU A 404 16.90 -2.10 13.49
N THR A 405 16.30 -2.13 14.69
CA THR A 405 14.83 -1.99 14.77
C THR A 405 14.42 -0.57 14.40
N LYS A 406 13.21 -0.39 13.93
CA LYS A 406 12.67 0.94 13.59
C LYS A 406 12.73 1.89 14.80
N GLN A 407 12.46 1.38 15.99
CA GLN A 407 12.51 2.17 17.22
C GLN A 407 13.93 2.67 17.53
N GLN A 408 14.93 1.80 17.37
CA GLN A 408 16.35 2.19 17.53
C GLN A 408 16.73 3.25 16.51
N PHE A 409 16.34 3.08 15.26
CA PHE A 409 16.61 4.06 14.21
C PHE A 409 15.92 5.40 14.47
N ASP A 410 14.64 5.42 14.84
CA ASP A 410 13.89 6.65 15.12
C ASP A 410 14.48 7.41 16.32
N ASN A 411 14.91 6.69 17.36
CA ASN A 411 15.62 7.27 18.51
C ASN A 411 16.96 7.91 18.06
N ALA A 412 17.74 7.18 17.25
CA ALA A 412 18.99 7.70 16.71
C ALA A 412 18.78 8.94 15.83
N GLU A 413 17.77 8.91 14.96
CA GLU A 413 17.41 10.04 14.09
C GLU A 413 17.00 11.28 14.90
N ALA A 414 16.27 11.10 15.99
CA ALA A 414 15.86 12.19 16.87
C ALA A 414 17.07 12.85 17.55
N ILE A 415 18.10 12.08 17.92
CA ILE A 415 19.36 12.59 18.48
C ILE A 415 20.19 13.25 17.38
N ALA A 416 20.34 12.61 16.21
CA ALA A 416 21.05 13.16 15.05
C ALA A 416 20.49 14.52 14.60
N LYS A 417 19.17 14.72 14.66
CA LYS A 417 18.52 16.02 14.40
C LYS A 417 18.95 17.11 15.37
N LYS A 418 19.25 16.79 16.63
CA LYS A 418 19.80 17.78 17.58
C LYS A 418 21.25 18.13 17.27
N MET A 419 21.96 17.23 16.59
CA MET A 419 23.35 17.44 16.17
C MET A 419 23.46 18.26 14.87
N SER A 420 22.38 18.39 14.10
CA SER A 420 22.37 19.02 12.76
C SER A 420 22.80 20.49 12.75
N ASP A 421 22.73 21.18 13.88
CA ASP A 421 23.15 22.58 14.08
C ASP A 421 24.55 22.70 14.70
N GLY A 422 25.36 21.63 14.67
CA GLY A 422 26.69 21.57 15.23
C GLY A 422 26.75 21.29 16.74
N THR A 423 25.62 20.87 17.34
CA THR A 423 25.59 20.47 18.75
C THR A 423 26.37 19.16 18.95
N PRO A 424 27.38 19.09 19.83
CA PRO A 424 28.09 17.86 20.16
C PRO A 424 27.18 16.74 20.61
N LEU A 425 27.53 15.49 20.29
CA LEU A 425 26.77 14.30 20.63
C LEU A 425 26.41 14.23 22.12
N GLN A 426 27.37 14.53 23.01
CA GLN A 426 27.17 14.48 24.45
C GLN A 426 26.07 15.45 24.93
N TYR A 427 25.99 16.65 24.36
CA TYR A 427 24.89 17.58 24.65
C TYR A 427 23.56 17.14 24.05
N ALA A 428 23.58 16.47 22.89
CA ALA A 428 22.39 15.91 22.29
C ALA A 428 21.82 14.74 23.09
N LEU A 429 22.72 13.92 23.69
CA LEU A 429 22.37 12.83 24.63
C LEU A 429 21.98 13.34 26.03
N GLY A 430 22.54 14.48 26.46
CA GLY A 430 22.38 15.03 27.82
C GLY A 430 23.33 14.46 28.86
N TYR A 431 24.26 13.60 28.48
CA TYR A 431 25.32 13.04 29.36
C TYR A 431 26.56 12.67 28.57
N CYS A 432 27.66 12.50 29.28
CA CYS A 432 28.89 11.88 28.80
C CYS A 432 29.35 10.80 29.79
N GLU A 433 30.11 9.83 29.32
CA GLU A 433 30.78 8.86 30.16
C GLU A 433 32.13 9.43 30.54
N PHE A 434 32.48 9.40 31.84
CA PHE A 434 33.74 9.84 32.38
C PHE A 434 34.20 8.84 33.45
N TYR A 435 35.29 8.20 33.21
CA TYR A 435 35.87 7.15 34.08
C TYR A 435 34.85 6.06 34.46
N GLY A 436 34.03 5.61 33.48
CA GLY A 436 32.98 4.61 33.65
C GLY A 436 31.71 5.09 34.35
N ILE A 437 31.61 6.39 34.63
CA ILE A 437 30.42 7.01 35.28
C ILE A 437 29.71 7.91 34.29
N LYS A 438 28.38 7.79 34.19
CA LYS A 438 27.56 8.71 33.39
C LYS A 438 27.38 10.04 34.13
N ILE A 439 27.91 11.11 33.54
CA ILE A 439 27.82 12.49 34.07
C ILE A 439 26.82 13.29 33.19
N ALA A 440 25.84 13.92 33.81
CA ALA A 440 24.89 14.79 33.10
C ALA A 440 25.62 16.04 32.59
N VAL A 441 25.46 16.34 31.29
CA VAL A 441 26.04 17.52 30.64
C VAL A 441 24.99 18.28 29.83
N ASN A 442 25.16 19.60 29.75
CA ASN A 442 24.34 20.49 28.92
C ASN A 442 25.21 21.65 28.40
N LYS A 443 24.63 22.53 27.59
CA LYS A 443 25.36 23.66 26.99
C LYS A 443 26.03 24.63 28.01
N SER A 444 25.68 24.54 29.28
CA SER A 444 26.26 25.36 30.37
C SER A 444 27.45 24.68 31.09
N VAL A 445 27.77 23.44 30.75
CA VAL A 445 28.85 22.66 31.40
C VAL A 445 29.82 22.18 30.33
N LEU A 446 31.11 22.29 30.60
CA LEU A 446 32.16 21.77 29.72
C LEU A 446 32.05 20.23 29.64
N ILE A 447 32.11 19.64 28.44
CA ILE A 447 32.24 18.20 28.28
C ILE A 447 33.58 17.76 28.82
N PRO A 448 33.66 16.85 29.82
CA PRO A 448 34.89 16.30 30.32
C PRO A 448 35.75 15.72 29.20
N ARG A 449 37.06 16.02 29.25
CA ARG A 449 37.98 15.53 28.23
C ARG A 449 38.65 14.21 28.66
N PRO A 450 38.96 13.30 27.71
CA PRO A 450 39.65 12.04 28.00
C PRO A 450 40.96 12.21 28.75
N GLU A 451 41.73 13.30 28.49
CA GLU A 451 42.98 13.60 29.17
C GLU A 451 42.79 13.81 30.67
N THR A 452 41.59 14.25 31.09
CA THR A 452 41.25 14.39 32.50
C THR A 452 41.03 13.04 33.18
N GLU A 453 40.63 12.01 32.46
CA GLU A 453 40.53 10.64 32.99
C GLU A 453 41.91 10.08 33.35
N GLU A 454 42.94 10.34 32.53
CA GLU A 454 44.30 9.95 32.84
C GLU A 454 44.82 10.60 34.10
N LEU A 455 44.44 11.87 34.34
CA LEU A 455 44.79 12.55 35.58
C LEU A 455 44.12 11.92 36.80
N VAL A 456 42.84 11.58 36.67
CA VAL A 456 42.07 10.89 37.71
C VAL A 456 42.68 9.52 38.03
N GLU A 457 43.05 8.76 36.99
CA GLU A 457 43.68 7.45 37.16
C GLU A 457 44.99 7.55 37.95
N LYS A 458 45.87 8.52 37.58
CA LYS A 458 47.13 8.79 38.31
C LYS A 458 46.85 9.22 39.76
N ALA A 459 45.85 10.08 39.98
CA ALA A 459 45.47 10.51 41.32
C ALA A 459 44.98 9.33 42.17
N ILE A 460 44.18 8.46 41.62
CA ILE A 460 43.71 7.24 42.33
C ILE A 460 44.84 6.31 42.64
N ALA A 461 45.83 6.14 41.73
CA ALA A 461 47.01 5.31 41.97
C ALA A 461 47.83 5.84 43.15
N VAL A 462 48.09 7.15 43.19
CA VAL A 462 48.83 7.82 44.31
C VAL A 462 48.10 7.68 45.65
N VAL A 463 46.73 7.84 45.65
CA VAL A 463 45.94 7.68 46.88
C VAL A 463 45.99 6.24 47.37
N LYS A 464 45.88 5.25 46.48
CA LYS A 464 45.97 3.84 46.84
C LYS A 464 47.35 3.48 47.39
N GLU A 465 48.41 4.00 46.82
CA GLU A 465 49.77 3.77 47.31
C GLU A 465 49.98 4.35 48.70
N LYS A 466 49.44 5.53 48.99
CA LYS A 466 49.54 6.15 50.33
C LYS A 466 48.64 5.43 51.35
N SER A 467 47.44 4.97 50.98
CA SER A 467 46.55 4.25 51.91
C SER A 467 47.00 2.81 52.22
N VAL A 468 47.97 2.27 51.53
CA VAL A 468 48.63 0.96 51.83
C VAL A 468 49.80 1.13 52.79
N ASN A 469 50.33 2.35 52.91
CA ASN A 469 51.47 2.67 53.75
C ASN A 469 51.10 3.33 55.09
N GLU A 470 49.79 3.55 55.36
CA GLU A 470 49.24 3.86 56.66
C GLU A 470 48.51 2.60 57.26
#